data_f962c60afacf38cc109f7187d9f10654
#
_entry.id   f962c60afacf38cc109f7187d9f10654
#
_cell.length_a   1.000
_cell.length_b   1.000
_cell.length_c   1.000
_cell.angle_alpha   90.00
_cell.angle_beta   90.00
_cell.angle_gamma   90.00
#
_symmetry.space_group_name_H-M   'P 1'
#
loop_
_entity.id
_entity.type
_entity.pdbx_description
1 polymer ?
#
loop_
_entity_poly.entity_id
_entity_poly.type
_entity_poly.pdbx_seq_one_letter_code
_entity_poly.pdbx_strand_id
1 'polypeptide(L)'
;MKVKKLISFIIMAVVFMSTINLSGCGFHSENQLKQTLENALEAKYDEEFVCLDVWGNGGSSYWGVCAPEKNHDIRFEALFGADGHIAEEGYYAACVAEKIEEDVQKKLENVFNDFYLHSCMTVPLYSCENNDIYAENVKNESFDIDEYVSYVKEKREWRTSITLIILVNSEKPNKLSFEEEYDNLSDIMLHIEKLGIGTIVYLKIIPEKEYLDCIEYLETCANTNSTFKDMVRDFPVKVSDVDLNISFEGEDATYVLITQEEYIKQRKEVN
;
A
#
# COMPACT_ATOMS: atom_id res chain seq x y z
N MET A 1 16.32 -63.66 -11.50
CA MET A 1 15.57 -62.67 -12.31
C MET A 1 14.96 -61.52 -11.53
N LYS A 2 14.67 -61.65 -10.24
CA LYS A 2 14.06 -60.58 -9.41
C LYS A 2 15.03 -59.46 -8.99
N VAL A 3 16.30 -59.74 -8.74
CA VAL A 3 17.31 -58.76 -8.27
C VAL A 3 17.67 -57.76 -9.36
N LYS A 4 17.79 -58.17 -10.62
CA LYS A 4 18.10 -57.23 -11.73
C LYS A 4 16.98 -56.22 -11.99
N LYS A 5 15.70 -56.59 -11.78
CA LYS A 5 14.57 -55.67 -11.91
C LYS A 5 14.54 -54.63 -10.78
N LEU A 6 14.92 -55.04 -9.54
CA LEU A 6 14.96 -54.12 -8.39
C LEU A 6 16.07 -53.10 -8.54
N ILE A 7 17.27 -53.51 -9.00
CA ILE A 7 18.39 -52.60 -9.25
C ILE A 7 18.07 -51.60 -10.38
N SER A 8 17.38 -52.05 -11.45
CA SER A 8 16.92 -51.16 -12.50
C SER A 8 15.91 -50.12 -12.06
N PHE A 9 15.03 -50.50 -11.12
CA PHE A 9 14.02 -49.60 -10.56
C PHE A 9 14.65 -48.55 -9.63
N ILE A 10 15.64 -48.94 -8.82
CA ILE A 10 16.40 -48.02 -7.95
C ILE A 10 17.24 -47.03 -8.77
N ILE A 11 17.90 -47.49 -9.83
CA ILE A 11 18.66 -46.61 -10.71
C ILE A 11 17.74 -45.64 -11.44
N MET A 12 16.56 -46.06 -11.89
CA MET A 12 15.57 -45.18 -12.52
C MET A 12 14.99 -44.15 -11.56
N ALA A 13 14.75 -44.51 -10.29
CA ALA A 13 14.29 -43.59 -9.25
C ALA A 13 15.38 -42.55 -8.88
N VAL A 14 16.64 -42.98 -8.79
CA VAL A 14 17.77 -42.07 -8.52
C VAL A 14 18.03 -41.12 -9.71
N VAL A 15 17.90 -41.59 -10.94
CA VAL A 15 18.01 -40.73 -12.13
C VAL A 15 16.82 -39.76 -12.21
N PHE A 16 15.60 -40.17 -11.82
CA PHE A 16 14.45 -39.30 -11.79
C PHE A 16 14.56 -38.23 -10.69
N MET A 17 15.09 -38.57 -9.51
CA MET A 17 15.37 -37.60 -8.45
C MET A 17 16.53 -36.63 -8.81
N SER A 18 17.53 -37.10 -9.57
CA SER A 18 18.65 -36.25 -9.99
C SER A 18 18.28 -35.31 -11.15
N THR A 19 17.28 -35.65 -11.96
CA THR A 19 16.80 -34.77 -13.05
C THR A 19 15.91 -33.64 -12.53
N ILE A 20 15.29 -33.79 -11.35
CA ILE A 20 14.51 -32.73 -10.71
C ILE A 20 15.43 -31.64 -10.12
N ASN A 21 16.69 -32.00 -9.78
CA ASN A 21 17.65 -31.03 -9.21
C ASN A 21 18.59 -30.39 -10.23
N LEU A 22 18.46 -30.65 -11.53
CA LEU A 22 19.34 -30.11 -12.58
C LEU A 22 18.71 -29.05 -13.47
N SER A 23 17.49 -28.60 -13.18
CA SER A 23 16.93 -27.36 -13.75
C SER A 23 17.39 -26.14 -12.95
N GLY A 24 18.68 -25.97 -12.86
CA GLY A 24 19.32 -24.80 -12.25
C GLY A 24 19.37 -23.59 -13.18
N CYS A 25 18.22 -23.20 -13.71
CA CYS A 25 17.79 -21.89 -14.16
C CYS A 25 16.27 -21.91 -14.03
N GLY A 26 15.80 -21.90 -12.81
CA GLY A 26 14.38 -22.02 -12.51
C GLY A 26 13.66 -20.76 -12.96
N PHE A 27 12.99 -20.82 -14.07
CA PHE A 27 11.85 -19.97 -14.31
C PHE A 27 10.77 -20.41 -13.29
N HIS A 28 10.74 -19.76 -12.16
CA HIS A 28 9.62 -19.91 -11.24
C HIS A 28 8.38 -19.35 -11.95
N SER A 29 7.30 -20.13 -11.98
CA SER A 29 6.04 -19.58 -12.47
C SER A 29 5.51 -18.53 -11.50
N GLU A 30 4.75 -17.59 -12.00
CA GLU A 30 4.11 -16.55 -11.18
C GLU A 30 3.36 -17.17 -9.98
N ASN A 31 2.57 -18.21 -10.21
CA ASN A 31 1.84 -18.92 -9.16
C ASN A 31 2.76 -19.55 -8.09
N GLN A 32 3.94 -20.05 -8.49
CA GLN A 32 4.91 -20.58 -7.52
C GLN A 32 5.51 -19.47 -6.67
N LEU A 33 5.79 -18.32 -7.26
CA LEU A 33 6.31 -17.15 -6.53
C LEU A 33 5.27 -16.60 -5.56
N LYS A 34 4.00 -16.47 -5.99
CA LYS A 34 2.89 -16.06 -5.12
C LYS A 34 2.77 -16.99 -3.91
N GLN A 35 2.68 -18.30 -4.14
CA GLN A 35 2.60 -19.29 -3.07
C GLN A 35 3.82 -19.27 -2.14
N THR A 36 5.02 -19.02 -2.68
CA THR A 36 6.24 -18.92 -1.87
C THR A 36 6.18 -17.72 -0.92
N LEU A 37 5.71 -16.56 -1.42
CA LEU A 37 5.57 -15.37 -0.62
C LEU A 37 4.45 -15.50 0.43
N GLU A 38 3.29 -16.02 0.05
CA GLU A 38 2.17 -16.31 0.95
C GLU A 38 2.61 -17.19 2.12
N ASN A 39 3.24 -18.34 1.84
CA ASN A 39 3.75 -19.22 2.88
C ASN A 39 4.78 -18.57 3.81
N ALA A 40 5.62 -17.69 3.27
CA ALA A 40 6.64 -16.99 4.06
C ALA A 40 6.03 -15.94 4.99
N LEU A 41 5.01 -15.21 4.51
CA LEU A 41 4.25 -14.23 5.31
C LEU A 41 3.42 -14.94 6.38
N GLU A 42 2.73 -16.04 6.02
CA GLU A 42 1.98 -16.86 6.95
C GLU A 42 2.87 -17.39 8.09
N ALA A 43 4.05 -17.92 7.77
CA ALA A 43 5.01 -18.37 8.77
C ALA A 43 5.49 -17.25 9.70
N LYS A 44 5.61 -16.01 9.17
CA LYS A 44 6.06 -14.85 9.94
C LYS A 44 4.98 -14.30 10.86
N TYR A 45 3.76 -14.16 10.35
CA TYR A 45 2.67 -13.44 11.04
C TYR A 45 1.62 -14.35 11.69
N ASP A 46 1.66 -15.67 11.43
CA ASP A 46 0.64 -16.64 11.88
C ASP A 46 -0.77 -16.27 11.39
N GLU A 47 -0.85 -15.78 10.14
CA GLU A 47 -2.05 -15.29 9.50
C GLU A 47 -2.01 -15.62 8.00
N GLU A 48 -3.16 -15.90 7.37
CA GLU A 48 -3.28 -16.20 5.95
C GLU A 48 -3.18 -14.93 5.10
N PHE A 49 -2.40 -15.03 4.00
CA PHE A 49 -2.21 -13.95 3.04
C PHE A 49 -2.56 -14.38 1.63
N VAL A 50 -3.01 -13.43 0.82
CA VAL A 50 -3.13 -13.57 -0.62
C VAL A 50 -2.11 -12.66 -1.30
N CYS A 51 -1.36 -13.21 -2.25
CA CYS A 51 -0.46 -12.44 -3.10
C CYS A 51 -1.20 -12.07 -4.39
N LEU A 52 -1.48 -10.79 -4.55
CA LEU A 52 -2.28 -10.23 -5.66
C LEU A 52 -1.47 -10.19 -6.95
N ASP A 53 -0.22 -9.72 -6.88
CA ASP A 53 0.68 -9.59 -8.03
C ASP A 53 2.13 -9.92 -7.63
N VAL A 54 2.94 -10.40 -8.58
CA VAL A 54 4.39 -10.58 -8.41
C VAL A 54 5.14 -10.21 -9.68
N TRP A 55 6.30 -9.57 -9.52
CA TRP A 55 7.18 -9.24 -10.64
C TRP A 55 8.65 -9.36 -10.25
N GLY A 56 9.50 -9.63 -11.25
CA GLY A 56 10.94 -9.73 -11.07
C GLY A 56 11.63 -8.38 -11.24
N ASN A 57 12.69 -8.16 -10.47
CA ASN A 57 13.55 -6.98 -10.62
C ASN A 57 14.79 -7.24 -11.52
N GLY A 58 14.80 -8.33 -12.27
CA GLY A 58 15.89 -8.72 -13.16
C GLY A 58 17.03 -9.52 -12.50
N GLY A 59 16.86 -9.92 -11.23
CA GLY A 59 17.82 -10.72 -10.45
C GLY A 59 17.19 -11.99 -9.86
N SER A 60 17.67 -12.40 -8.69
CA SER A 60 17.12 -13.52 -7.91
C SER A 60 16.03 -13.08 -6.93
N SER A 61 15.69 -11.80 -6.91
CA SER A 61 14.69 -11.22 -6.02
C SER A 61 13.45 -10.82 -6.80
N TYR A 62 12.33 -10.85 -6.11
CA TYR A 62 11.00 -10.57 -6.65
C TYR A 62 10.28 -9.60 -5.73
N TRP A 63 9.42 -8.79 -6.31
CA TRP A 63 8.45 -7.98 -5.60
C TRP A 63 7.08 -8.65 -5.64
N GLY A 64 6.29 -8.50 -4.60
CA GLY A 64 4.90 -8.89 -4.58
C GLY A 64 4.03 -7.88 -3.87
N VAL A 65 2.79 -7.72 -4.33
CA VAL A 65 1.72 -7.03 -3.59
C VAL A 65 0.89 -8.09 -2.89
N CYS A 66 0.72 -7.93 -1.59
CA CYS A 66 0.00 -8.87 -0.74
C CYS A 66 -1.04 -8.17 0.11
N ALA A 67 -2.01 -8.95 0.57
CA ALA A 67 -2.99 -8.53 1.55
C ALA A 67 -3.30 -9.70 2.50
N PRO A 68 -3.70 -9.45 3.76
CA PRO A 68 -4.28 -10.50 4.60
C PRO A 68 -5.57 -11.03 3.98
N GLU A 69 -5.79 -12.34 4.02
CA GLU A 69 -7.02 -12.95 3.50
C GLU A 69 -8.29 -12.41 4.19
N LYS A 70 -8.17 -12.01 5.46
CA LYS A 70 -9.28 -11.45 6.24
C LYS A 70 -9.61 -9.98 5.91
N ASN A 71 -8.65 -9.22 5.33
CA ASN A 71 -8.85 -7.80 5.00
C ASN A 71 -8.00 -7.40 3.79
N HIS A 72 -8.59 -7.43 2.61
CA HIS A 72 -7.93 -7.10 1.35
C HIS A 72 -7.70 -5.60 1.15
N ASP A 73 -8.18 -4.74 2.05
CA ASP A 73 -7.92 -3.30 2.00
C ASP A 73 -6.51 -2.97 2.51
N ILE A 74 -5.94 -3.82 3.39
CA ILE A 74 -4.57 -3.71 3.88
C ILE A 74 -3.60 -4.27 2.82
N ARG A 75 -3.22 -3.45 1.85
CA ARG A 75 -2.27 -3.85 0.80
C ARG A 75 -0.87 -3.36 1.10
N PHE A 76 0.11 -4.21 0.85
CA PHE A 76 1.52 -3.88 1.06
C PHE A 76 2.43 -4.59 0.06
N GLU A 77 3.61 -4.01 -0.14
CA GLU A 77 4.65 -4.61 -0.97
C GLU A 77 5.62 -5.43 -0.12
N ALA A 78 6.17 -6.48 -0.72
CA ALA A 78 7.25 -7.28 -0.15
C ALA A 78 8.32 -7.59 -1.21
N LEU A 79 9.59 -7.50 -0.80
CA LEU A 79 10.75 -7.94 -1.57
C LEU A 79 11.22 -9.29 -1.03
N PHE A 80 11.28 -10.31 -1.88
CA PHE A 80 11.59 -11.68 -1.46
C PHE A 80 12.42 -12.46 -2.48
N GLY A 81 13.08 -13.51 -2.02
CA GLY A 81 13.78 -14.48 -2.84
C GLY A 81 12.90 -15.64 -3.26
N ALA A 82 13.28 -16.35 -4.31
CA ALA A 82 12.59 -17.58 -4.76
C ALA A 82 12.59 -18.70 -3.70
N ASP A 83 13.45 -18.60 -2.69
CA ASP A 83 13.56 -19.51 -1.54
C ASP A 83 12.59 -19.14 -0.39
N GLY A 84 11.81 -18.07 -0.54
CA GLY A 84 10.89 -17.56 0.45
C GLY A 84 11.53 -16.63 1.49
N HIS A 85 12.82 -16.29 1.36
CA HIS A 85 13.43 -15.29 2.23
C HIS A 85 12.86 -13.91 1.93
N ILE A 86 12.16 -13.31 2.88
CA ILE A 86 11.65 -11.94 2.78
C ILE A 86 12.76 -10.97 3.19
N ALA A 87 13.21 -10.15 2.24
CA ALA A 87 14.23 -9.14 2.50
C ALA A 87 13.63 -7.86 3.09
N GLU A 88 12.49 -7.43 2.57
CA GLU A 88 11.78 -6.23 2.98
C GLU A 88 10.27 -6.45 2.81
N GLU A 89 9.46 -5.84 3.67
CA GLU A 89 8.01 -5.84 3.54
C GLU A 89 7.36 -4.67 4.31
N GLY A 90 6.14 -4.31 3.96
CA GLY A 90 5.43 -3.15 4.47
C GLY A 90 4.16 -3.45 5.27
N TYR A 91 3.95 -4.67 5.75
CA TYR A 91 2.67 -5.06 6.36
C TYR A 91 2.30 -4.21 7.59
N TYR A 92 3.24 -4.00 8.51
CA TYR A 92 2.97 -3.16 9.68
C TYR A 92 2.63 -1.70 9.30
N ALA A 93 3.33 -1.16 8.31
CA ALA A 93 3.04 0.17 7.79
C ALA A 93 1.64 0.27 7.18
N ALA A 94 1.22 -0.76 6.44
CA ALA A 94 -0.12 -0.82 5.87
C ALA A 94 -1.19 -0.90 6.97
N CYS A 95 -0.96 -1.65 8.04
CA CYS A 95 -1.86 -1.68 9.20
C CYS A 95 -1.97 -0.32 9.91
N VAL A 96 -0.87 0.43 9.99
CA VAL A 96 -0.88 1.80 10.54
C VAL A 96 -1.65 2.75 9.61
N ALA A 97 -1.43 2.62 8.28
CA ALA A 97 -2.15 3.41 7.28
C ALA A 97 -3.67 3.18 7.36
N GLU A 98 -4.10 1.95 7.49
CA GLU A 98 -5.50 1.57 7.66
C GLU A 98 -6.15 2.27 8.85
N LYS A 99 -5.47 2.30 10.00
CA LYS A 99 -5.98 3.02 11.19
C LYS A 99 -6.11 4.52 10.97
N ILE A 100 -5.15 5.12 10.28
CA ILE A 100 -5.22 6.55 9.92
C ILE A 100 -6.38 6.76 8.94
N GLU A 101 -6.54 5.88 7.96
CA GLU A 101 -7.63 5.93 6.99
C GLU A 101 -9.00 5.87 7.67
N GLU A 102 -9.20 4.94 8.61
CA GLU A 102 -10.44 4.85 9.37
C GLU A 102 -10.79 6.15 10.12
N ASP A 103 -9.80 6.82 10.70
CA ASP A 103 -10.01 8.09 11.42
C ASP A 103 -10.28 9.24 10.45
N VAL A 104 -9.61 9.26 9.31
CA VAL A 104 -9.85 10.23 8.22
C VAL A 104 -11.24 10.03 7.62
N GLN A 105 -11.62 8.78 7.34
CA GLN A 105 -12.94 8.40 6.81
C GLN A 105 -14.06 8.98 7.69
N LYS A 106 -14.00 8.76 9.00
CA LYS A 106 -15.00 9.28 9.95
C LYS A 106 -15.11 10.81 9.94
N LYS A 107 -14.00 11.50 9.73
CA LYS A 107 -13.98 12.97 9.64
C LYS A 107 -14.55 13.45 8.30
N LEU A 108 -14.19 12.77 7.19
CA LEU A 108 -14.69 13.09 5.85
C LEU A 108 -16.20 12.88 5.71
N GLU A 109 -16.80 11.93 6.44
CA GLU A 109 -18.26 11.73 6.50
C GLU A 109 -19.04 12.96 6.97
N ASN A 110 -18.38 13.86 7.69
CA ASN A 110 -18.97 15.14 8.09
C ASN A 110 -18.81 16.24 7.03
N VAL A 111 -17.88 16.05 6.07
CA VAL A 111 -17.55 17.02 5.03
C VAL A 111 -18.30 16.72 3.74
N PHE A 112 -18.24 15.48 3.29
CA PHE A 112 -18.81 15.03 2.01
C PHE A 112 -20.00 14.08 2.21
N ASN A 113 -20.94 14.09 1.29
CA ASN A 113 -22.07 13.17 1.30
C ASN A 113 -21.77 11.85 0.58
N ASP A 114 -20.97 11.92 -0.46
CA ASP A 114 -20.62 10.77 -1.31
C ASP A 114 -19.16 10.93 -1.75
N PHE A 115 -18.29 10.13 -1.17
CA PHE A 115 -16.86 10.15 -1.44
C PHE A 115 -16.26 8.75 -1.30
N TYR A 116 -15.12 8.55 -1.94
CA TYR A 116 -14.25 7.39 -1.78
C TYR A 116 -12.88 7.86 -1.31
N LEU A 117 -12.33 7.21 -0.30
CA LEU A 117 -10.99 7.48 0.22
C LEU A 117 -10.10 6.30 -0.13
N HIS A 118 -8.92 6.59 -0.63
CA HIS A 118 -7.84 5.63 -0.81
C HIS A 118 -6.57 6.20 -0.19
N SER A 119 -5.92 5.44 0.67
CA SER A 119 -4.67 5.82 1.29
C SER A 119 -3.51 4.99 0.78
N CYS A 120 -2.34 5.61 0.70
CA CYS A 120 -1.09 4.92 0.42
C CYS A 120 0.00 5.49 1.32
N MET A 121 0.57 4.65 2.18
CA MET A 121 1.69 5.08 3.01
C MET A 121 3.00 4.80 2.26
N THR A 122 3.73 5.86 1.96
CA THR A 122 5.09 5.74 1.45
C THR A 122 6.02 5.49 2.63
N VAL A 123 6.45 4.25 2.73
CA VAL A 123 7.38 3.83 3.78
C VAL A 123 8.63 3.34 3.09
N PRO A 124 9.82 3.69 3.59
CA PRO A 124 11.01 2.94 3.21
C PRO A 124 10.78 1.49 3.64
N LEU A 125 10.84 0.57 2.68
CA LEU A 125 10.71 -0.85 2.98
C LEU A 125 11.76 -1.27 4.00
N TYR A 126 11.36 -2.03 4.98
CA TYR A 126 12.24 -2.43 6.09
C TYR A 126 12.98 -3.70 5.73
N SER A 127 14.27 -3.73 6.05
CA SER A 127 14.97 -4.99 6.11
C SER A 127 14.37 -5.86 7.23
N CYS A 128 13.99 -7.08 6.91
CA CYS A 128 13.33 -8.01 7.83
C CYS A 128 14.20 -8.44 9.02
N GLU A 129 15.49 -8.09 9.03
CA GLU A 129 16.40 -8.46 10.11
C GLU A 129 16.01 -7.92 11.49
N ASN A 130 15.11 -6.95 11.57
CA ASN A 130 14.70 -6.31 12.83
C ASN A 130 13.16 -6.35 13.08
N ASN A 131 12.39 -7.12 12.31
CA ASN A 131 10.94 -7.04 12.30
C ASN A 131 10.21 -8.00 13.27
N ASP A 132 10.90 -8.76 14.10
CA ASP A 132 10.24 -9.66 15.05
C ASP A 132 9.35 -8.91 16.04
N ILE A 133 9.74 -7.68 16.44
CA ILE A 133 8.93 -6.83 17.32
C ILE A 133 7.60 -6.46 16.66
N TYR A 134 7.61 -6.15 15.37
CA TYR A 134 6.39 -5.74 14.67
C TYR A 134 5.47 -6.91 14.35
N ALA A 135 6.01 -8.10 14.08
CA ALA A 135 5.21 -9.30 13.92
C ALA A 135 4.38 -9.60 15.17
N GLU A 136 4.96 -9.41 16.37
CA GLU A 136 4.21 -9.56 17.62
C GLU A 136 3.15 -8.48 17.83
N ASN A 137 3.42 -7.23 17.43
CA ASN A 137 2.44 -6.14 17.51
C ASN A 137 1.26 -6.38 16.56
N VAL A 138 1.51 -6.87 15.35
CA VAL A 138 0.45 -7.26 14.40
C VAL A 138 -0.40 -8.40 14.96
N LYS A 139 0.23 -9.48 15.48
CA LYS A 139 -0.48 -10.61 16.08
C LYS A 139 -1.36 -10.21 17.27
N ASN A 140 -0.95 -9.22 18.03
CA ASN A 140 -1.67 -8.74 19.20
C ASN A 140 -2.65 -7.59 18.88
N GLU A 141 -2.78 -7.20 17.61
CA GLU A 141 -3.57 -6.02 17.18
C GLU A 141 -3.16 -4.74 17.92
N SER A 142 -1.92 -4.70 18.39
CA SER A 142 -1.36 -3.59 19.17
C SER A 142 -0.56 -2.67 18.25
N PHE A 143 -1.28 -1.81 17.51
CA PHE A 143 -0.65 -0.81 16.65
C PHE A 143 -0.50 0.49 17.40
N ASP A 144 0.74 0.90 17.65
CA ASP A 144 1.06 2.21 18.18
C ASP A 144 1.70 3.06 17.09
N ILE A 145 0.97 4.07 16.63
CA ILE A 145 1.41 4.98 15.57
C ILE A 145 2.65 5.76 16.03
N ASP A 146 2.69 6.22 17.29
CA ASP A 146 3.80 7.01 17.82
C ASP A 146 5.07 6.18 17.91
N GLU A 147 4.96 4.90 18.34
CA GLU A 147 6.06 3.95 18.36
C GLU A 147 6.61 3.71 16.96
N TYR A 148 5.73 3.46 16.00
CA TYR A 148 6.09 3.25 14.60
C TYR A 148 6.82 4.46 14.01
N VAL A 149 6.27 5.67 14.16
CA VAL A 149 6.88 6.91 13.64
C VAL A 149 8.24 7.17 14.31
N SER A 150 8.35 6.94 15.61
CA SER A 150 9.61 7.08 16.34
C SER A 150 10.68 6.12 15.84
N TYR A 151 10.31 4.87 15.60
CA TYR A 151 11.20 3.87 15.04
C TYR A 151 11.69 4.25 13.63
N VAL A 152 10.79 4.70 12.75
CA VAL A 152 11.18 5.12 11.38
C VAL A 152 12.16 6.27 11.43
N LYS A 153 11.94 7.25 12.28
CA LYS A 153 12.84 8.40 12.46
C LYS A 153 14.22 7.97 12.97
N GLU A 154 14.26 7.07 13.95
CA GLU A 154 15.54 6.61 14.55
C GLU A 154 16.38 5.80 13.57
N LYS A 155 15.73 4.90 12.80
CA LYS A 155 16.47 3.93 11.98
C LYS A 155 16.89 4.43 10.61
N ARG A 156 16.19 5.40 10.03
CA ARG A 156 16.39 5.74 8.62
C ARG A 156 16.62 7.22 8.30
N GLU A 157 16.58 8.11 9.28
CA GLU A 157 16.63 9.57 9.03
C GLU A 157 15.57 10.06 8.02
N TRP A 158 14.58 9.21 7.69
CA TRP A 158 13.57 9.44 6.68
C TRP A 158 12.23 9.75 7.35
N ARG A 159 11.49 10.62 6.71
CA ARG A 159 10.13 10.93 7.15
C ARG A 159 9.14 9.98 6.49
N THR A 160 8.20 9.48 7.26
CA THR A 160 7.06 8.73 6.74
C THR A 160 6.06 9.71 6.16
N SER A 161 5.47 9.38 5.03
CA SER A 161 4.39 10.16 4.44
C SER A 161 3.22 9.26 4.06
N ILE A 162 2.01 9.80 4.23
CA ILE A 162 0.78 9.19 3.73
C ILE A 162 0.22 10.05 2.61
N THR A 163 -0.21 9.40 1.56
CA THR A 163 -0.95 10.05 0.49
C THR A 163 -2.40 9.63 0.56
N LEU A 164 -3.30 10.61 0.54
CA LEU A 164 -4.73 10.42 0.54
C LEU A 164 -5.28 10.83 -0.81
N ILE A 165 -5.99 9.93 -1.49
CA ILE A 165 -6.78 10.25 -2.69
C ILE A 165 -8.24 10.27 -2.26
N ILE A 166 -8.87 11.43 -2.35
CA ILE A 166 -10.28 11.63 -2.01
C ILE A 166 -11.03 11.88 -3.32
N LEU A 167 -11.86 10.94 -3.72
CA LEU A 167 -12.79 11.13 -4.84
C LEU A 167 -14.12 11.61 -4.28
N VAL A 168 -14.63 12.71 -4.78
CA VAL A 168 -15.93 13.27 -4.38
C VAL A 168 -16.86 13.28 -5.59
N ASN A 169 -18.06 12.74 -5.41
CA ASN A 169 -19.11 12.78 -6.43
C ASN A 169 -19.66 14.20 -6.57
N SER A 170 -19.46 14.83 -7.73
CA SER A 170 -19.82 16.23 -7.98
C SER A 170 -21.34 16.47 -7.98
N GLU A 171 -22.16 15.46 -8.24
CA GLU A 171 -23.61 15.56 -8.29
C GLU A 171 -24.30 15.37 -6.93
N LYS A 172 -23.52 15.02 -5.90
CA LYS A 172 -23.99 14.94 -4.51
C LYS A 172 -23.60 16.23 -3.78
N PRO A 173 -24.55 17.08 -3.43
CA PRO A 173 -24.23 18.35 -2.77
C PRO A 173 -23.49 18.13 -1.46
N ASN A 174 -22.45 18.90 -1.26
CA ASN A 174 -21.70 18.91 0.00
C ASN A 174 -22.57 19.38 1.16
N LYS A 175 -22.22 18.93 2.36
CA LYS A 175 -22.91 19.35 3.60
C LYS A 175 -22.48 20.75 4.05
N LEU A 176 -21.30 21.19 3.65
CA LEU A 176 -20.60 22.38 4.16
C LEU A 176 -20.39 23.40 3.04
N SER A 177 -20.14 24.66 3.41
CA SER A 177 -19.59 25.67 2.52
C SER A 177 -18.15 25.34 2.16
N PHE A 178 -17.58 25.93 1.11
CA PHE A 178 -16.18 25.70 0.74
C PHE A 178 -15.19 26.17 1.79
N GLU A 179 -15.55 27.18 2.58
CA GLU A 179 -14.77 27.66 3.72
C GLU A 179 -14.71 26.61 4.82
N GLU A 180 -15.87 26.05 5.21
CA GLU A 180 -15.95 24.99 6.21
C GLU A 180 -15.33 23.68 5.71
N GLU A 181 -15.45 23.35 4.42
CA GLU A 181 -14.80 22.20 3.78
C GLU A 181 -13.27 22.32 3.91
N TYR A 182 -12.70 23.49 3.57
CA TYR A 182 -11.27 23.77 3.72
C TYR A 182 -10.78 23.63 5.15
N ASP A 183 -11.51 24.21 6.10
CA ASP A 183 -11.13 24.18 7.51
C ASP A 183 -11.09 22.74 8.04
N ASN A 184 -12.08 21.91 7.68
CA ASN A 184 -12.12 20.50 8.07
C ASN A 184 -10.99 19.68 7.42
N LEU A 185 -10.71 19.88 6.11
CA LEU A 185 -9.61 19.19 5.43
C LEU A 185 -8.26 19.60 6.03
N SER A 186 -8.08 20.89 6.33
CA SER A 186 -6.88 21.40 6.99
C SER A 186 -6.68 20.78 8.37
N ASP A 187 -7.75 20.63 9.14
CA ASP A 187 -7.71 20.00 10.47
C ASP A 187 -7.36 18.52 10.39
N ILE A 188 -7.83 17.79 9.36
CA ILE A 188 -7.44 16.40 9.09
C ILE A 188 -5.93 16.32 8.82
N MET A 189 -5.42 17.17 7.93
CA MET A 189 -4.01 17.18 7.56
C MET A 189 -3.12 17.53 8.75
N LEU A 190 -3.48 18.56 9.54
CA LEU A 190 -2.77 18.96 10.75
C LEU A 190 -2.83 17.88 11.85
N HIS A 191 -3.88 17.07 11.87
CA HIS A 191 -3.97 15.96 12.81
C HIS A 191 -2.94 14.88 12.48
N ILE A 192 -2.84 14.47 11.20
CA ILE A 192 -1.87 13.48 10.74
C ILE A 192 -0.42 13.99 10.93
N GLU A 193 -0.20 15.27 10.67
CA GLU A 193 1.10 15.91 10.90
C GLU A 193 1.55 15.83 12.35
N LYS A 194 0.64 16.06 13.31
CA LYS A 194 0.95 15.94 14.74
C LYS A 194 1.41 14.55 15.13
N LEU A 195 1.02 13.53 14.38
CA LEU A 195 1.54 12.17 14.51
C LEU A 195 2.99 12.05 13.96
N GLY A 196 3.54 13.10 13.35
CA GLY A 196 4.86 13.10 12.76
C GLY A 196 4.93 12.48 11.37
N ILE A 197 3.78 12.37 10.68
CA ILE A 197 3.63 11.79 9.35
C ILE A 197 3.37 12.93 8.36
N GLY A 198 4.14 12.98 7.26
CA GLY A 198 3.86 13.89 6.15
C GLY A 198 2.58 13.49 5.42
N THR A 199 1.83 14.46 4.92
CA THR A 199 0.54 14.19 4.28
C THR A 199 0.46 14.87 2.93
N ILE A 200 0.10 14.10 1.90
CA ILE A 200 -0.27 14.61 0.58
C ILE A 200 -1.74 14.27 0.35
N VAL A 201 -2.55 15.23 -0.01
CA VAL A 201 -3.97 15.01 -0.31
C VAL A 201 -4.28 15.38 -1.75
N TYR A 202 -4.84 14.46 -2.49
CA TYR A 202 -5.42 14.69 -3.81
C TYR A 202 -6.94 14.63 -3.71
N LEU A 203 -7.57 15.79 -3.76
CA LEU A 203 -9.02 15.90 -3.80
C LEU A 203 -9.47 15.99 -5.26
N LYS A 204 -10.21 14.99 -5.72
CA LYS A 204 -10.72 14.88 -7.09
C LYS A 204 -12.22 14.96 -7.10
N ILE A 205 -12.78 15.89 -7.86
CA ILE A 205 -14.21 16.06 -8.02
C ILE A 205 -14.65 15.35 -9.30
N ILE A 206 -15.42 14.28 -9.16
CA ILE A 206 -15.73 13.33 -10.21
C ILE A 206 -17.21 13.41 -10.59
N PRO A 207 -17.57 13.54 -11.89
CA PRO A 207 -18.97 13.40 -12.34
C PRO A 207 -19.53 12.02 -12.01
N GLU A 208 -20.82 11.93 -11.64
CA GLU A 208 -21.46 10.68 -11.21
C GLU A 208 -21.27 9.53 -12.21
N LYS A 209 -21.40 9.80 -13.50
CA LYS A 209 -21.26 8.81 -14.56
C LYS A 209 -19.87 8.15 -14.65
N GLU A 210 -18.84 8.79 -14.10
CA GLU A 210 -17.43 8.35 -14.16
C GLU A 210 -16.91 7.94 -12.77
N TYR A 211 -17.71 8.15 -11.73
CA TYR A 211 -17.29 7.99 -10.34
C TYR A 211 -16.91 6.54 -10.01
N LEU A 212 -17.76 5.59 -10.41
CA LEU A 212 -17.49 4.16 -10.16
C LEU A 212 -16.29 3.65 -10.97
N ASP A 213 -16.13 4.11 -12.21
CA ASP A 213 -14.99 3.73 -13.06
C ASP A 213 -13.67 4.24 -12.44
N CYS A 214 -13.68 5.40 -11.78
CA CYS A 214 -12.52 5.94 -11.09
C CYS A 214 -12.18 5.13 -9.82
N ILE A 215 -13.16 4.68 -9.07
CA ILE A 215 -12.95 3.78 -7.92
C ILE A 215 -12.34 2.46 -8.40
N GLU A 216 -12.94 1.80 -9.40
CA GLU A 216 -12.44 0.54 -9.96
C GLU A 216 -11.00 0.68 -10.48
N TYR A 217 -10.67 1.82 -11.08
CA TYR A 217 -9.31 2.11 -11.51
C TYR A 217 -8.33 2.15 -10.32
N LEU A 218 -8.64 2.87 -9.24
CA LEU A 218 -7.78 2.94 -8.05
C LEU A 218 -7.61 1.57 -7.41
N GLU A 219 -8.68 0.79 -7.27
CA GLU A 219 -8.64 -0.56 -6.75
C GLU A 219 -7.77 -1.49 -7.61
N THR A 220 -7.87 -1.38 -8.94
CA THR A 220 -7.04 -2.14 -9.87
C THR A 220 -5.57 -1.76 -9.73
N CYS A 221 -5.26 -0.47 -9.65
CA CYS A 221 -3.90 0.01 -9.45
C CYS A 221 -3.30 -0.46 -8.12
N ALA A 222 -4.10 -0.45 -7.04
CA ALA A 222 -3.66 -0.88 -5.72
C ALA A 222 -3.35 -2.39 -5.64
N ASN A 223 -3.91 -3.20 -6.54
CA ASN A 223 -3.68 -4.63 -6.63
C ASN A 223 -2.52 -5.02 -7.55
N THR A 224 -1.81 -4.07 -8.13
CA THR A 224 -0.74 -4.29 -9.11
C THR A 224 0.52 -3.53 -8.73
N ASN A 225 1.57 -3.69 -9.54
CA ASN A 225 2.84 -2.95 -9.38
C ASN A 225 2.76 -1.47 -9.80
N SER A 226 1.57 -0.91 -9.92
CA SER A 226 1.38 0.50 -10.27
C SER A 226 1.88 1.40 -9.14
N THR A 227 2.84 2.26 -9.44
CA THR A 227 3.28 3.25 -8.46
C THR A 227 2.18 4.30 -8.24
N PHE A 228 2.17 4.92 -7.06
CA PHE A 228 1.28 6.05 -6.79
C PHE A 228 1.36 7.14 -7.88
N LYS A 229 2.56 7.42 -8.38
CA LYS A 229 2.77 8.38 -9.47
C LYS A 229 2.06 7.97 -10.77
N ASP A 230 2.02 6.65 -11.04
CA ASP A 230 1.30 6.12 -12.18
C ASP A 230 -0.22 6.23 -11.98
N MET A 231 -0.70 5.94 -10.78
CA MET A 231 -2.12 6.11 -10.43
C MET A 231 -2.63 7.52 -10.67
N VAL A 232 -1.84 8.53 -10.31
CA VAL A 232 -2.23 9.94 -10.51
C VAL A 232 -2.09 10.36 -11.97
N ARG A 233 -1.00 9.97 -12.65
CA ARG A 233 -0.71 10.35 -14.04
C ARG A 233 -1.73 9.78 -15.03
N ASP A 234 -2.06 8.52 -14.87
CA ASP A 234 -2.85 7.75 -15.82
C ASP A 234 -4.33 7.67 -15.40
N PHE A 235 -4.74 8.55 -14.49
CA PHE A 235 -6.13 8.61 -14.00
C PHE A 235 -7.11 8.75 -15.18
N PRO A 236 -8.18 7.91 -15.24
CA PRO A 236 -8.96 7.72 -16.46
C PRO A 236 -9.75 8.94 -16.90
N VAL A 237 -9.96 9.89 -16.02
CA VAL A 237 -10.73 11.11 -16.29
C VAL A 237 -9.83 12.33 -16.11
N LYS A 238 -9.91 13.27 -17.05
CA LYS A 238 -9.34 14.61 -16.85
C LYS A 238 -10.18 15.36 -15.83
N VAL A 239 -9.83 15.18 -14.59
CA VAL A 239 -10.50 15.80 -13.46
C VAL A 239 -9.82 17.13 -13.17
N SER A 240 -10.62 18.08 -12.77
CA SER A 240 -10.09 19.30 -12.17
C SER A 240 -9.61 18.92 -10.75
N ASP A 241 -8.32 18.81 -10.59
CA ASP A 241 -7.69 18.49 -9.31
C ASP A 241 -7.68 19.74 -8.43
N VAL A 242 -8.05 19.55 -7.18
CA VAL A 242 -7.75 20.51 -6.13
C VAL A 242 -6.57 19.95 -5.34
N ASP A 243 -5.38 20.43 -5.61
CA ASP A 243 -4.17 19.98 -4.95
C ASP A 243 -4.05 20.62 -3.57
N LEU A 244 -4.33 19.82 -2.54
CA LEU A 244 -4.02 20.15 -1.15
C LEU A 244 -2.71 19.46 -0.79
N ASN A 245 -1.59 20.15 -0.94
CA ASN A 245 -0.29 19.58 -0.66
C ASN A 245 0.29 20.14 0.63
N ILE A 246 0.54 19.25 1.60
CA ILE A 246 1.53 19.52 2.66
C ILE A 246 2.75 18.69 2.29
N SER A 247 3.74 19.26 1.64
CA SER A 247 5.00 18.60 1.38
C SER A 247 6.02 18.95 2.46
N PHE A 248 6.73 17.94 2.94
CA PHE A 248 7.90 18.13 3.78
C PHE A 248 9.15 18.17 2.88
N GLU A 249 9.81 19.31 2.78
CA GLU A 249 11.13 19.42 2.18
C GLU A 249 12.18 19.67 3.26
N GLY A 250 13.07 18.69 3.49
CA GLY A 250 14.25 18.83 4.34
C GLY A 250 14.02 18.85 5.86
N GLU A 251 15.06 19.28 6.62
CA GLU A 251 15.02 19.37 8.09
C GLU A 251 14.08 20.47 8.58
N ASP A 252 13.85 21.50 7.74
CA ASP A 252 12.88 22.56 8.00
C ASP A 252 11.64 22.32 7.16
N ALA A 253 10.63 21.67 7.73
CA ALA A 253 9.36 21.42 7.08
C ALA A 253 8.70 22.72 6.69
N THR A 254 8.69 23.03 5.38
CA THR A 254 7.94 24.15 4.85
C THR A 254 6.57 23.62 4.49
N TYR A 255 5.57 23.92 5.31
CA TYR A 255 4.17 23.61 5.03
C TYR A 255 3.68 24.52 3.91
N VAL A 256 3.31 23.94 2.80
CA VAL A 256 2.58 24.67 1.77
C VAL A 256 1.16 24.10 1.72
N LEU A 257 0.36 24.50 2.69
CA LEU A 257 -1.08 24.42 2.52
C LEU A 257 -1.46 25.52 1.54
N ILE A 258 -2.24 25.22 0.50
CA ILE A 258 -2.84 26.29 -0.30
C ILE A 258 -3.70 27.16 0.63
N THR A 259 -3.78 28.45 0.33
CA THR A 259 -4.62 29.33 1.15
C THR A 259 -6.10 28.98 0.97
N GLN A 260 -6.93 29.28 1.97
CA GLN A 260 -8.37 29.10 1.87
C GLN A 260 -8.96 29.83 0.64
N GLU A 261 -8.43 31.02 0.32
CA GLU A 261 -8.88 31.79 -0.85
C GLU A 261 -8.58 31.04 -2.16
N GLU A 262 -7.40 30.44 -2.27
CA GLU A 262 -6.99 29.67 -3.45
C GLU A 262 -7.79 28.37 -3.56
N TYR A 263 -8.03 27.66 -2.45
CA TYR A 263 -8.90 26.51 -2.39
C TYR A 263 -10.31 26.82 -2.91
N ILE A 264 -10.94 27.87 -2.35
CA ILE A 264 -12.28 28.30 -2.74
C ILE A 264 -12.35 28.66 -4.23
N LYS A 265 -11.28 29.31 -4.74
CA LYS A 265 -11.18 29.63 -6.17
C LYS A 265 -11.17 28.37 -7.02
N GLN A 266 -10.31 27.40 -6.70
CA GLN A 266 -10.22 26.12 -7.42
C GLN A 266 -11.55 25.36 -7.34
N ARG A 267 -12.18 25.30 -6.17
CA ARG A 267 -13.49 24.63 -5.99
C ARG A 267 -14.62 25.26 -6.82
N LYS A 268 -14.58 26.58 -7.04
CA LYS A 268 -15.55 27.29 -7.89
C LYS A 268 -15.30 27.09 -9.39
N GLU A 269 -14.07 26.80 -9.79
CA GLU A 269 -13.72 26.50 -11.19
C GLU A 269 -14.13 25.07 -11.59
N VAL A 270 -14.29 24.18 -10.61
CA VAL A 270 -14.60 22.76 -10.79
C VAL A 270 -16.13 22.46 -10.72
N ASN A 271 -16.91 23.31 -10.05
CA ASN A 271 -18.37 23.20 -9.96
C ASN A 271 -19.05 24.04 -11.07
#